data_6d814953f71fe303e0800b9707f3edf1
#
_entry.id   6d814953f71fe303e0800b9707f3edf1
#
_cell.length_a   1.000
_cell.length_b   1.000
_cell.length_c   1.000
_cell.angle_alpha   90.00
_cell.angle_beta   90.00
_cell.angle_gamma   90.00
#
_symmetry.space_group_name_H-M   'P 1'
#
loop_
_entity.id
_entity.type
_entity.pdbx_description
1 polymer ?
#
loop_
_entity_poly.entity_id
_entity_poly.type
_entity_poly.pdbx_seq_one_letter_code
_entity_poly.pdbx_strand_id
1 'polypeptide(L)' 'MFKDDVLRYFKKKRLVAEALGISHVAVVLWKSVIPKLRAIELDEITGGELKYNPELYKKKNNTSHEMRNDS' A
#
# COMPACT_ATOMS: atom_id res chain seq x y z
N MET A 1 -1.60 -2.71 -3.86
CA MET A 1 -1.28 -1.49 -4.65
C MET A 1 0.21 -1.47 -4.91
N PHE A 2 0.58 -1.29 -6.15
CA PHE A 2 1.99 -1.29 -6.53
C PHE A 2 2.57 0.13 -6.46
N LYS A 3 3.81 0.22 -5.99
CA LYS A 3 4.51 1.49 -5.89
C LYS A 3 4.56 2.21 -7.23
N ASP A 4 4.79 1.46 -8.32
CA ASP A 4 4.86 2.05 -9.65
C ASP A 4 3.55 2.73 -10.06
N ASP A 5 2.42 2.14 -9.69
CA ASP A 5 1.12 2.73 -10.00
C ASP A 5 0.91 4.02 -9.23
N VAL A 6 1.32 4.03 -7.97
CA VAL A 6 1.23 5.23 -7.13
C VAL A 6 2.08 6.34 -7.71
N LEU A 7 3.30 6.03 -8.10
CA LEU A 7 4.21 7.03 -8.66
C LEU A 7 3.76 7.52 -10.03
N ARG A 8 3.10 6.64 -10.80
CA ARG A 8 2.54 7.05 -12.08
C ARG A 8 1.39 8.03 -11.89
N TYR A 9 0.60 7.84 -10.84
CA TYR A 9 -0.52 8.71 -10.54
C TYR A 9 -0.07 10.07 -10.01
N PHE A 10 0.81 10.08 -9.01
CA PHE A 10 1.26 11.31 -8.35
C PHE A 10 2.43 12.00 -9.07
N LYS A 11 3.19 11.26 -9.87
CA LYS A 11 4.34 11.73 -10.64
C LYS A 11 5.62 11.85 -9.81
N LYS A 12 5.53 12.22 -8.53
CA LYS A 12 6.70 12.41 -7.67
C LYS A 12 6.49 11.80 -6.30
N LYS A 13 7.55 11.22 -5.75
CA LYS A 13 7.51 10.62 -4.41
C LYS A 13 7.12 11.64 -3.35
N ARG A 14 7.61 12.87 -3.50
CA ARG A 14 7.29 13.94 -2.55
C ARG A 14 5.78 14.20 -2.49
N LEU A 15 5.11 14.17 -3.63
CA LEU A 15 3.67 14.41 -3.67
C LEU A 15 2.90 13.28 -2.99
N VAL A 16 3.37 12.04 -3.12
CA VAL A 16 2.79 10.91 -2.41
C VAL A 16 2.92 11.11 -0.91
N ALA A 17 4.12 11.50 -0.47
CA ALA A 17 4.39 11.73 0.96
C ALA A 17 3.49 12.82 1.52
N GLU A 18 3.33 13.92 0.78
CA GLU A 18 2.48 15.03 1.22
C GLU A 18 1.03 14.60 1.34
N ALA A 19 0.54 13.85 0.36
CA ALA A 19 -0.85 13.37 0.37
C ALA A 19 -1.13 12.48 1.56
N LEU A 20 -0.15 11.67 1.96
CA LEU A 20 -0.31 10.73 3.07
C LEU A 20 0.10 11.28 4.42
N GLY A 21 0.76 12.45 4.44
CA GLY A 21 1.27 13.01 5.68
C GLY A 21 2.42 12.22 6.26
N ILE A 22 3.25 11.62 5.41
CA ILE A 22 4.42 10.84 5.83
C ILE A 22 5.68 11.44 5.23
N SER A 23 6.83 10.96 5.68
CA SER A 23 8.10 11.48 5.18
C SER A 23 8.39 10.98 3.77
N HIS A 24 9.14 11.76 3.02
CA HIS A 24 9.61 11.36 1.69
C HIS A 24 10.42 10.06 1.76
N VAL A 25 11.23 9.93 2.80
CA VAL A 25 12.05 8.73 2.99
C VAL A 25 11.19 7.48 3.12
N ALA A 26 10.05 7.59 3.80
CA ALA A 26 9.15 6.45 3.94
C ALA A 26 8.69 5.95 2.58
N VAL A 27 8.37 6.87 1.67
CA VAL A 27 7.95 6.50 0.31
C VAL A 27 9.10 5.85 -0.46
N VAL A 28 10.29 6.41 -0.33
CA VAL A 28 11.49 5.87 -0.99
C VAL A 28 11.74 4.43 -0.58
N LEU A 29 11.51 4.12 0.71
CA LEU A 29 11.78 2.79 1.25
C LEU A 29 10.71 1.76 0.97
N TRP A 30 9.59 2.15 0.38
CA TRP A 30 8.54 1.19 0.04
C TRP A 30 9.06 0.14 -0.93
N LYS A 31 8.59 -1.09 -0.76
CA LYS A 31 8.86 -2.18 -1.69
C LYS A 31 7.91 -2.10 -2.88
N SER A 32 7.97 -3.10 -3.77
CA SER A 32 7.12 -3.13 -4.96
C SER A 32 5.64 -2.98 -4.63
N VAL A 33 5.20 -3.64 -3.55
CA VAL A 33 3.83 -3.50 -3.04
C VAL A 33 3.92 -2.62 -1.81
N ILE A 34 3.16 -1.52 -1.80
CA ILE A 34 3.22 -0.56 -0.71
C ILE A 34 2.50 -1.11 0.53
N PRO A 35 2.73 -0.52 1.73
CA PRO A 35 2.07 -1.00 2.94
C PRO A 35 0.55 -0.95 2.82
N LYS A 36 -0.12 -1.96 3.39
CA LYS A 36 -1.56 -2.11 3.30
C LYS A 36 -2.32 -0.85 3.73
N LEU A 37 -1.94 -0.29 4.87
CA LEU A 37 -2.62 0.90 5.39
C LEU A 37 -2.54 2.06 4.41
N ARG A 38 -1.36 2.24 3.81
CA ARG A 38 -1.18 3.33 2.86
C ARG A 38 -1.99 3.10 1.59
N ALA A 39 -2.13 1.84 1.17
CA ALA A 39 -2.96 1.51 0.01
C ALA A 39 -4.42 1.89 0.26
N ILE A 40 -4.92 1.59 1.44
CA ILE A 40 -6.30 1.92 1.81
C ILE A 40 -6.47 3.44 1.82
N GLU A 41 -5.51 4.15 2.41
CA GLU A 41 -5.57 5.62 2.46
C GLU A 41 -5.55 6.23 1.06
N LEU A 42 -4.71 5.70 0.18
CA LEU A 42 -4.61 6.23 -1.19
C LEU A 42 -5.86 5.96 -2.00
N ASP A 43 -6.52 4.82 -1.77
CA ASP A 43 -7.80 4.55 -2.40
C ASP A 43 -8.80 5.65 -2.04
N GLU A 44 -8.88 6.01 -0.76
CA GLU A 44 -9.78 7.05 -0.30
C GLU A 44 -9.39 8.44 -0.82
N ILE A 45 -8.10 8.77 -0.73
CA ILE A 45 -7.60 10.08 -1.15
C ILE A 45 -7.85 10.32 -2.63
N THR A 46 -7.68 9.29 -3.45
CA THR A 46 -7.81 9.43 -4.90
C THR A 46 -9.21 9.14 -5.41
N GLY A 47 -10.14 8.88 -4.50
CA GLY A 47 -11.52 8.58 -4.90
C GLY A 47 -11.63 7.31 -5.73
N GLY A 48 -10.76 6.35 -5.48
CA GLY A 48 -10.78 5.05 -6.18
C GLY A 48 -9.96 5.01 -7.45
N GLU A 49 -9.27 6.10 -7.80
CA GLU A 49 -8.36 6.10 -8.96
C GLU A 49 -7.22 5.11 -8.73
N LEU A 50 -6.73 5.06 -7.49
CA LEU A 50 -5.80 4.02 -7.06
C LEU A 50 -6.60 3.08 -6.17
N LYS A 51 -6.84 1.87 -6.65
CA LYS A 51 -7.69 0.92 -5.94
C LYS A 51 -6.89 0.02 -5.02
N TYR A 52 -7.33 -0.05 -3.77
CA TYR A 52 -6.79 -1.02 -2.83
C TYR A 52 -7.24 -2.42 -3.26
N ASN A 53 -6.28 -3.32 -3.44
CA ASN A 53 -6.57 -4.70 -3.82
C ASN A 53 -6.17 -5.64 -2.68
N PRO A 54 -7.15 -6.15 -1.91
CA PRO A 54 -6.84 -7.03 -0.78
C PRO A 54 -6.10 -8.29 -1.17
N GLU A 55 -6.21 -8.73 -2.43
CA GLU A 55 -5.51 -9.93 -2.89
C GLU A 55 -4.00 -9.80 -2.77
N LEU A 56 -3.46 -8.59 -2.94
CA LEU A 56 -2.02 -8.36 -2.84
C LEU A 56 -1.50 -8.50 -1.41
N TYR A 57 -2.40 -8.49 -0.44
CA TYR A 57 -2.04 -8.49 0.98
C TYR A 57 -2.44 -9.75 1.71
N LYS A 58 -2.96 -10.75 1.00
CA LYS A 58 -3.29 -12.03 1.59
C LYS A 58 -2.03 -12.78 1.98
N LYS A 59 -2.03 -13.41 3.17
CA LYS A 59 -0.97 -14.31 3.58
C LYS A 59 -1.17 -15.65 2.90
N LYS A 60 -0.12 -16.23 2.45
CA LYS A 60 -0.17 -17.59 1.93
C LYS A 60 -0.18 -18.58 3.08
N ASN A 61 -0.41 -19.17 3.48
CA ASN A 61 -0.60 -20.12 4.33
C ASN A 61 -0.63 -20.69 4.98
N ASN A 62 -0.66 -20.53 5.11
CA ASN A 62 -0.81 -20.96 5.64
C ASN A 62 -1.05 -21.59 6.50
N THR A 63 -1.04 -21.61 6.60
CA THR A 63 -1.26 -22.01 7.25
C THR A 63 -1.59 -22.33 8.17
N SER A 64 -1.66 -22.34 8.19
CA SER A 64 -1.98 -22.52 8.87
C SER A 64 -2.11 -22.57 9.90
N HIS A 65 -2.00 -22.31 10.05
CA HIS A 65 -2.13 -22.24 10.87
C HIS A 65 -2.31 -21.86 11.53
N GLU A 66 -2.37 -21.68 11.52
CA GLU A 66 -2.61 -21.29 12.00
C GLU A 66 -3.03 -21.01 12.47
N MET A 67 -3.16 -20.99 12.79
CA MET A 67 -3.59 -20.74 13.22
C MET A 67 -3.87 -20.50 13.74
N ARG A 68 -3.81 -20.46 13.90
CA ARG A 68 -4.03 -20.20 14.41
C ARG A 68 -4.18 -19.80 14.83
N ASN A 69 -4.22 -19.54 14.96
CA ASN A 69 -4.39 -19.20 15.34
C ASN A 69 -4.45 -18.77 15.50
N ASP A 70 -4.52 -18.53 15.49
CA ASP A 70 -4.71 -18.23 15.58
C ASP A 70 -4.90 -17.94 15.55
N SER A 71 -4.88 -17.84 15.56
CA SER A 71 -5.14 -17.77 15.47
C SER A 71 -5.28 -17.73 15.58
#